data_c22ec5ea0cc3a4fe519cfd6b43e16014
#
_entry.id   c22ec5ea0cc3a4fe519cfd6b43e16014
#
_cell.length_a   1.000
_cell.length_b   1.000
_cell.length_c   1.000
_cell.angle_alpha   90.00
_cell.angle_beta   90.00
_cell.angle_gamma   90.00
#
_symmetry.space_group_name_H-M   'P 1'
#
loop_
_entity.id
_entity.type
_entity.pdbx_description
1 polymer ?
#
loop_
_entity_poly.entity_id
_entity_poly.type
_entity_poly.pdbx_seq_one_letter_code
_entity_poly.pdbx_strand_id
1 'polypeptide(L)'
;MPAVDGLSVKADGVYADCTAGGGGHSLEIAKRLGKTGKLICFDQDKEAIAAAKKRLADHSPVFVNRNFCTIKESLEELGIEKLDGALLDLGVSSYQLDNAERGFSFHEDAPLDMRMSGEGMSAYDVVNEYSAEELEHILFSYGEEKFARGIVKGIEKARAAAPIKTTGELAEIIRNNVPLKVRREKNPCRKTFQAIRIEVNHELDVLKTALDDIFELLDHGGRISVITFHSLEDRIVKQRFKELCEGCTCPKEFPVCVCGKKPRAQLITRKPITADEQELEENPRSRSAKLRVLEKL
;
A
#
# COMPACT_ATOMS: atom_id res chain seq x y z
N MET A 1 -8.07 7.70 16.11
CA MET A 1 -7.26 7.30 14.92
C MET A 1 -7.89 7.92 13.67
N PRO A 2 -7.28 8.92 13.04
CA PRO A 2 -7.89 9.66 11.93
C PRO A 2 -8.41 8.78 10.78
N ALA A 3 -7.72 7.68 10.46
CA ALA A 3 -8.11 6.77 9.38
C ALA A 3 -9.45 6.07 9.65
N VAL A 4 -9.66 5.58 10.87
CA VAL A 4 -10.93 4.94 11.28
C VAL A 4 -12.02 5.97 11.50
N ASP A 5 -11.67 7.17 11.99
CA ASP A 5 -12.62 8.29 12.13
C ASP A 5 -13.14 8.74 10.76
N GLY A 6 -12.26 8.72 9.75
CA GLY A 6 -12.61 8.99 8.35
C GLY A 6 -13.69 8.07 7.80
N LEU A 7 -13.74 6.80 8.21
CA LEU A 7 -14.77 5.84 7.80
C LEU A 7 -16.15 6.16 8.35
N SER A 8 -16.27 6.94 9.43
CA SER A 8 -17.56 7.21 10.11
C SER A 8 -18.33 5.93 10.44
N VAL A 9 -17.67 5.02 11.17
CA VAL A 9 -18.15 3.65 11.42
C VAL A 9 -19.53 3.65 12.05
N LYS A 10 -20.49 2.99 11.38
CA LYS A 10 -21.84 2.72 11.86
C LYS A 10 -21.87 1.40 12.64
N ALA A 11 -22.67 1.33 13.69
CA ALA A 11 -22.71 0.15 14.56
C ALA A 11 -23.18 -1.14 13.85
N ASP A 12 -24.03 -1.02 12.85
CA ASP A 12 -24.61 -2.11 12.05
C ASP A 12 -23.98 -2.26 10.66
N GLY A 13 -22.94 -1.45 10.36
CA GLY A 13 -22.31 -1.40 9.05
C GLY A 13 -21.38 -2.59 8.77
N VAL A 14 -21.02 -2.73 7.51
CA VAL A 14 -20.10 -3.74 6.97
C VAL A 14 -18.82 -3.08 6.50
N TYR A 15 -17.69 -3.45 7.09
CA TYR A 15 -16.40 -2.83 6.84
C TYR A 15 -15.35 -3.84 6.41
N ALA A 16 -14.47 -3.42 5.52
CA ALA A 16 -13.27 -4.18 5.14
C ALA A 16 -12.01 -3.43 5.61
N ASP A 17 -11.16 -4.09 6.38
CA ASP A 17 -9.77 -3.70 6.55
C ASP A 17 -8.94 -4.50 5.55
N CYS A 18 -8.50 -3.84 4.50
CA CYS A 18 -7.82 -4.46 3.36
C CYS A 18 -6.34 -4.78 3.64
N THR A 19 -5.81 -4.28 4.76
CA THR A 19 -4.41 -4.36 5.17
C THR A 19 -4.33 -4.56 6.67
N ALA A 20 -4.90 -5.69 7.14
CA ALA A 20 -5.11 -5.91 8.56
C ALA A 20 -3.81 -5.88 9.38
N GLY A 21 -2.69 -6.34 8.81
CA GLY A 21 -1.41 -6.37 9.50
C GLY A 21 -1.53 -7.03 10.87
N GLY A 22 -1.05 -6.36 11.92
CA GLY A 22 -1.23 -6.83 13.29
C GLY A 22 -2.61 -6.53 13.92
N GLY A 23 -3.60 -6.10 13.13
CA GLY A 23 -4.99 -5.86 13.59
C GLY A 23 -5.21 -4.54 14.34
N GLY A 24 -4.34 -3.54 14.17
CA GLY A 24 -4.45 -2.25 14.89
C GLY A 24 -5.70 -1.47 14.48
N HIS A 25 -5.84 -1.18 13.20
CA HIS A 25 -7.01 -0.50 12.62
C HIS A 25 -8.26 -1.36 12.73
N SER A 26 -8.14 -2.66 12.46
CA SER A 26 -9.22 -3.63 12.60
C SER A 26 -9.83 -3.62 14.01
N LEU A 27 -9.02 -3.55 15.08
CA LEU A 27 -9.49 -3.48 16.44
C LEU A 27 -10.30 -2.20 16.72
N GLU A 28 -9.82 -1.06 16.20
CA GLU A 28 -10.53 0.22 16.37
C GLU A 28 -11.84 0.28 15.59
N ILE A 29 -11.93 -0.41 14.43
CA ILE A 29 -13.21 -0.60 13.72
C ILE A 29 -14.10 -1.52 14.53
N ALA A 30 -13.61 -2.68 14.97
CA ALA A 30 -14.37 -3.67 15.73
C ALA A 30 -14.99 -3.10 17.04
N LYS A 31 -14.26 -2.24 17.77
CA LYS A 31 -14.77 -1.56 18.95
C LYS A 31 -15.97 -0.63 18.69
N ARG A 32 -16.11 -0.14 17.47
CA ARG A 32 -17.21 0.78 17.07
C ARG A 32 -18.41 0.03 16.49
N LEU A 33 -18.22 -1.24 16.12
CA LEU A 33 -19.28 -2.10 15.62
C LEU A 33 -20.16 -2.61 16.76
N GLY A 34 -21.44 -2.75 16.45
CA GLY A 34 -22.42 -3.42 17.31
C GLY A 34 -22.52 -4.91 16.97
N LYS A 35 -23.52 -5.56 17.53
CA LYS A 35 -23.73 -7.02 17.38
C LYS A 35 -24.06 -7.46 15.93
N THR A 36 -24.60 -6.57 15.12
CA THR A 36 -25.01 -6.84 13.72
C THR A 36 -23.97 -6.37 12.70
N GLY A 37 -23.04 -5.52 13.13
CA GLY A 37 -21.95 -5.04 12.29
C GLY A 37 -20.99 -6.16 11.91
N LYS A 38 -20.37 -6.04 10.75
CA LYS A 38 -19.44 -7.03 10.21
C LYS A 38 -18.08 -6.39 9.89
N LEU A 39 -17.01 -7.07 10.22
CA LEU A 39 -15.65 -6.68 9.85
C LEU A 39 -14.99 -7.83 9.09
N ILE A 40 -14.44 -7.52 7.92
CA ILE A 40 -13.66 -8.42 7.10
C ILE A 40 -12.22 -7.92 7.08
N CYS A 41 -11.28 -8.76 7.49
CA CYS A 41 -9.86 -8.44 7.62
C CYS A 41 -9.07 -9.18 6.54
N PHE A 42 -8.50 -8.44 5.59
CA PHE A 42 -7.64 -8.98 4.55
C PHE A 42 -6.18 -8.79 4.91
N ASP A 43 -5.38 -9.80 4.70
CA ASP A 43 -3.93 -9.68 4.58
C ASP A 43 -3.38 -10.88 3.79
N GLN A 44 -2.39 -10.63 2.94
CA GLN A 44 -1.72 -11.70 2.21
C GLN A 44 -0.66 -12.42 3.05
N ASP A 45 -0.21 -11.79 4.15
CA ASP A 45 0.77 -12.34 5.07
C ASP A 45 0.08 -13.23 6.12
N LYS A 46 0.41 -14.53 6.12
CA LYS A 46 -0.13 -15.51 7.09
C LYS A 46 0.21 -15.15 8.54
N GLU A 47 1.39 -14.56 8.77
CA GLU A 47 1.84 -14.14 10.10
C GLU A 47 1.05 -12.93 10.60
N ALA A 48 0.75 -11.98 9.69
CA ALA A 48 -0.12 -10.84 9.98
C ALA A 48 -1.53 -11.32 10.39
N ILE A 49 -2.14 -12.21 9.62
CA ILE A 49 -3.44 -12.81 9.96
C ILE A 49 -3.40 -13.52 11.33
N ALA A 50 -2.34 -14.26 11.62
CA ALA A 50 -2.21 -14.92 12.92
C ALA A 50 -2.11 -13.92 14.09
N ALA A 51 -1.41 -12.81 13.90
CA ALA A 51 -1.32 -11.74 14.88
C ALA A 51 -2.66 -11.01 15.06
N ALA A 52 -3.34 -10.67 13.95
CA ALA A 52 -4.66 -10.04 13.98
C ALA A 52 -5.71 -10.91 14.67
N LYS A 53 -5.72 -12.22 14.41
CA LYS A 53 -6.61 -13.18 15.12
C LYS A 53 -6.43 -13.15 16.64
N LYS A 54 -5.18 -13.07 17.12
CA LYS A 54 -4.91 -12.96 18.56
C LYS A 54 -5.42 -11.64 19.14
N ARG A 55 -5.19 -10.53 18.42
CA ARG A 55 -5.60 -9.19 18.85
C ARG A 55 -7.11 -8.99 18.86
N LEU A 56 -7.82 -9.65 17.97
CA LEU A 56 -9.26 -9.54 17.77
C LEU A 56 -10.03 -10.72 18.38
N ALA A 57 -9.45 -11.47 19.31
CA ALA A 57 -10.04 -12.69 19.87
C ALA A 57 -11.42 -12.46 20.52
N ASP A 58 -11.65 -11.28 21.10
CA ASP A 58 -12.93 -10.89 21.73
C ASP A 58 -13.96 -10.32 20.73
N HIS A 59 -13.58 -10.19 19.47
CA HIS A 59 -14.40 -9.71 18.36
C HIS A 59 -14.50 -10.82 17.31
N SER A 60 -15.53 -10.91 16.55
CA SER A 60 -15.74 -11.99 15.58
C SER A 60 -15.58 -11.54 14.11
N PRO A 61 -14.41 -10.98 13.71
CA PRO A 61 -14.20 -10.61 12.33
C PRO A 61 -14.01 -11.84 11.44
N VAL A 62 -14.29 -11.67 10.15
CA VAL A 62 -13.94 -12.66 9.13
C VAL A 62 -12.53 -12.36 8.64
N PHE A 63 -11.65 -13.37 8.66
CA PHE A 63 -10.28 -13.23 8.16
C PHE A 63 -10.13 -13.88 6.78
N VAL A 64 -9.60 -13.11 5.84
CA VAL A 64 -9.31 -13.54 4.47
C VAL A 64 -7.80 -13.43 4.24
N ASN A 65 -7.12 -14.58 4.17
CA ASN A 65 -5.69 -14.60 3.88
C ASN A 65 -5.45 -14.57 2.37
N ARG A 66 -5.70 -13.42 1.77
CA ARG A 66 -5.50 -13.13 0.34
C ARG A 66 -5.09 -11.67 0.18
N ASN A 67 -4.51 -11.35 -0.97
CA ASN A 67 -4.28 -9.97 -1.37
C ASN A 67 -5.62 -9.25 -1.56
N PHE A 68 -5.70 -8.01 -1.13
CA PHE A 68 -6.91 -7.20 -1.20
C PHE A 68 -7.38 -6.88 -2.64
N CYS A 69 -6.58 -7.13 -3.68
CA CYS A 69 -7.07 -7.07 -5.06
C CYS A 69 -8.15 -8.13 -5.36
N THR A 70 -8.28 -9.17 -4.53
CA THR A 70 -9.33 -10.19 -4.65
C THR A 70 -10.59 -9.85 -3.84
N ILE A 71 -10.74 -8.61 -3.37
CA ILE A 71 -11.83 -8.22 -2.46
C ILE A 71 -13.20 -8.53 -3.04
N LYS A 72 -13.42 -8.28 -4.33
CA LYS A 72 -14.69 -8.53 -4.99
C LYS A 72 -15.08 -10.01 -4.94
N GLU A 73 -14.19 -10.89 -5.37
CA GLU A 73 -14.38 -12.34 -5.34
C GLU A 73 -14.58 -12.85 -3.91
N SER A 74 -13.75 -12.36 -2.98
CA SER A 74 -13.81 -12.79 -1.58
C SER A 74 -15.12 -12.38 -0.90
N LEU A 75 -15.64 -11.19 -1.17
CA LEU A 75 -16.93 -10.75 -0.63
C LEU A 75 -18.10 -11.50 -1.25
N GLU A 76 -18.03 -11.82 -2.55
CA GLU A 76 -19.02 -12.65 -3.23
C GLU A 76 -19.08 -14.06 -2.60
N GLU A 77 -17.93 -14.69 -2.34
CA GLU A 77 -17.83 -15.97 -1.62
C GLU A 77 -18.46 -15.91 -0.21
N LEU A 78 -18.40 -14.74 0.44
CA LEU A 78 -18.96 -14.51 1.78
C LEU A 78 -20.44 -14.08 1.76
N GLY A 79 -21.05 -13.92 0.58
CA GLY A 79 -22.42 -13.44 0.43
C GLY A 79 -22.59 -11.97 0.86
N ILE A 80 -21.55 -11.14 0.70
CA ILE A 80 -21.54 -9.72 1.04
C ILE A 80 -21.57 -8.91 -0.26
N GLU A 81 -22.66 -8.22 -0.50
CA GLU A 81 -22.86 -7.45 -1.73
C GLU A 81 -22.32 -6.02 -1.64
N LYS A 82 -22.39 -5.41 -0.45
CA LYS A 82 -22.03 -4.01 -0.22
C LYS A 82 -21.23 -3.81 1.05
N LEU A 83 -20.43 -2.72 1.05
CA LEU A 83 -19.65 -2.23 2.17
C LEU A 83 -20.09 -0.82 2.56
N ASP A 84 -20.17 -0.55 3.86
CA ASP A 84 -20.26 0.81 4.41
C ASP A 84 -18.90 1.51 4.43
N GLY A 85 -17.80 0.77 4.38
CA GLY A 85 -16.47 1.36 4.24
C GLY A 85 -15.34 0.37 4.09
N ALA A 86 -14.22 0.87 3.56
CA ALA A 86 -12.98 0.13 3.43
C ALA A 86 -11.78 0.97 3.86
N LEU A 87 -10.84 0.34 4.55
CA LEU A 87 -9.58 0.92 4.99
C LEU A 87 -8.41 0.23 4.29
N LEU A 88 -7.47 1.02 3.79
CA LEU A 88 -6.20 0.56 3.26
C LEU A 88 -5.07 1.32 3.96
N ASP A 89 -4.19 0.60 4.65
CA ASP A 89 -2.93 1.10 5.21
C ASP A 89 -1.78 0.49 4.41
N LEU A 90 -1.35 1.22 3.36
CA LEU A 90 -0.49 0.67 2.32
C LEU A 90 0.97 0.50 2.78
N GLY A 91 1.70 -0.31 2.06
CA GLY A 91 3.12 -0.58 2.29
C GLY A 91 3.37 -1.79 3.19
N VAL A 92 4.52 -1.80 3.84
CA VAL A 92 4.97 -2.90 4.69
C VAL A 92 4.57 -2.70 6.15
N SER A 93 4.16 -3.77 6.80
CA SER A 93 3.87 -3.75 8.23
C SER A 93 5.14 -3.54 9.06
N SER A 94 5.00 -3.01 10.28
CA SER A 94 6.13 -2.90 11.20
C SER A 94 6.78 -4.26 11.47
N TYR A 95 5.98 -5.32 11.55
CA TYR A 95 6.48 -6.68 11.75
C TYR A 95 7.39 -7.14 10.59
N GLN A 96 7.00 -6.87 9.34
CA GLN A 96 7.80 -7.20 8.16
C GLN A 96 9.12 -6.43 8.12
N LEU A 97 9.13 -5.17 8.58
CA LEU A 97 10.35 -4.36 8.67
C LEU A 97 11.27 -4.80 9.81
N ASP A 98 10.70 -5.25 10.93
CA ASP A 98 11.44 -5.63 12.14
C ASP A 98 11.95 -7.09 12.06
N ASN A 99 11.37 -7.90 11.17
CA ASN A 99 11.87 -9.26 10.91
C ASN A 99 12.87 -9.23 9.74
N ALA A 100 14.16 -9.22 10.07
CA ALA A 100 15.25 -9.15 9.09
C ALA A 100 15.15 -10.23 8.00
N GLU A 101 14.79 -11.47 8.38
CA GLU A 101 14.68 -12.62 7.46
C GLU A 101 13.69 -12.40 6.29
N ARG A 102 12.78 -11.41 6.43
CA ARG A 102 11.85 -11.03 5.35
C ARG A 102 12.50 -10.15 4.26
N GLY A 103 13.71 -9.64 4.47
CA GLY A 103 14.49 -8.90 3.48
C GLY A 103 13.97 -7.50 3.11
N PHE A 104 13.02 -6.93 3.84
CA PHE A 104 12.49 -5.58 3.58
C PHE A 104 13.41 -4.45 4.03
N SER A 105 14.33 -4.73 4.95
CA SER A 105 15.25 -3.76 5.53
C SER A 105 16.66 -3.91 4.92
N PHE A 106 17.34 -2.77 4.80
CA PHE A 106 18.77 -2.70 4.43
C PHE A 106 19.67 -2.36 5.64
N HIS A 107 19.13 -2.42 6.86
CA HIS A 107 19.85 -2.11 8.10
C HIS A 107 20.56 -3.34 8.65
N GLU A 108 19.98 -4.50 8.42
CA GLU A 108 20.53 -5.80 8.80
C GLU A 108 20.74 -6.63 7.54
N ASP A 109 21.78 -7.47 7.56
CA ASP A 109 22.06 -8.37 6.46
C ASP A 109 21.20 -9.62 6.56
N ALA A 110 20.40 -9.88 5.51
CA ALA A 110 19.37 -10.90 5.51
C ALA A 110 19.12 -11.42 4.08
N PRO A 111 18.39 -12.53 3.90
CA PRO A 111 18.03 -13.00 2.57
C PRO A 111 17.29 -11.94 1.76
N LEU A 112 17.56 -11.88 0.46
CA LEU A 112 16.94 -10.91 -0.46
C LEU A 112 15.58 -11.42 -0.93
N ASP A 113 14.57 -11.36 -0.05
CA ASP A 113 13.23 -11.91 -0.29
C ASP A 113 12.20 -10.85 -0.70
N MET A 114 11.77 -9.99 0.18
CA MET A 114 10.77 -8.90 0.03
C MET A 114 9.35 -9.35 -0.37
N ARG A 115 9.01 -10.63 -0.35
CA ARG A 115 7.65 -11.11 -0.64
C ARG A 115 6.75 -10.92 0.58
N MET A 116 5.67 -10.19 0.43
CA MET A 116 4.67 -10.02 1.49
C MET A 116 3.89 -11.30 1.75
N SER A 117 3.51 -12.04 0.70
CA SER A 117 2.81 -13.32 0.80
C SER A 117 3.71 -14.51 1.15
N GLY A 118 5.01 -14.39 0.91
CA GLY A 118 5.98 -15.49 0.94
C GLY A 118 5.93 -16.40 -0.31
N GLU A 119 5.11 -16.07 -1.30
CA GLU A 119 4.95 -16.85 -2.54
C GLU A 119 5.32 -16.00 -3.77
N GLY A 120 5.65 -16.66 -4.89
CA GLY A 120 5.99 -15.99 -6.14
C GLY A 120 7.45 -15.53 -6.22
N MET A 121 7.72 -14.60 -7.14
CA MET A 121 9.05 -14.03 -7.42
C MET A 121 9.55 -13.24 -6.22
N SER A 122 10.81 -13.45 -5.86
CA SER A 122 11.48 -12.75 -4.76
C SER A 122 12.33 -11.58 -5.26
N ALA A 123 12.83 -10.75 -4.34
CA ALA A 123 13.81 -9.71 -4.68
C ALA A 123 15.13 -10.31 -5.20
N TYR A 124 15.48 -11.52 -4.76
CA TYR A 124 16.61 -12.27 -5.32
C TYR A 124 16.42 -12.53 -6.81
N ASP A 125 15.24 -12.98 -7.23
CA ASP A 125 14.96 -13.28 -8.63
C ASP A 125 14.99 -11.99 -9.47
N VAL A 126 14.35 -10.91 -9.00
CA VAL A 126 14.39 -9.60 -9.67
C VAL A 126 15.82 -9.12 -9.87
N VAL A 127 16.65 -9.16 -8.84
CA VAL A 127 18.03 -8.62 -8.90
C VAL A 127 18.93 -9.48 -9.77
N ASN A 128 18.76 -10.81 -9.75
CA ASN A 128 19.67 -11.72 -10.44
C ASN A 128 19.22 -12.12 -11.84
N GLU A 129 17.91 -12.10 -12.15
CA GLU A 129 17.37 -12.64 -13.40
C GLU A 129 16.88 -11.56 -14.37
N TYR A 130 16.43 -10.39 -13.89
CA TYR A 130 15.98 -9.30 -14.77
C TYR A 130 17.11 -8.78 -15.65
N SER A 131 16.78 -8.38 -16.88
CA SER A 131 17.69 -7.67 -17.79
C SER A 131 18.07 -6.29 -17.22
N ALA A 132 19.14 -5.70 -17.76
CA ALA A 132 19.53 -4.35 -17.37
C ALA A 132 18.43 -3.33 -17.64
N GLU A 133 17.74 -3.46 -18.77
CA GLU A 133 16.64 -2.58 -19.18
C GLU A 133 15.45 -2.67 -18.21
N GLU A 134 15.07 -3.88 -17.80
CA GLU A 134 14.00 -4.09 -16.81
C GLU A 134 14.38 -3.51 -15.45
N LEU A 135 15.61 -3.76 -14.97
CA LEU A 135 16.10 -3.17 -13.73
C LEU A 135 16.15 -1.64 -13.78
N GLU A 136 16.66 -1.04 -14.87
CA GLU A 136 16.64 0.42 -15.05
C GLU A 136 15.20 0.95 -15.02
N HIS A 137 14.28 0.26 -15.69
CA HIS A 137 12.88 0.65 -15.73
C HIS A 137 12.25 0.68 -14.32
N ILE A 138 12.36 -0.39 -13.55
CA ILE A 138 11.76 -0.44 -12.21
C ILE A 138 12.41 0.56 -11.26
N LEU A 139 13.74 0.70 -11.28
CA LEU A 139 14.44 1.65 -10.41
C LEU A 139 14.06 3.10 -10.72
N PHE A 140 13.87 3.43 -12.01
CA PHE A 140 13.44 4.76 -12.43
C PHE A 140 11.96 4.99 -12.14
N SER A 141 11.08 4.05 -12.52
CA SER A 141 9.63 4.21 -12.45
C SER A 141 9.08 4.07 -11.03
N TYR A 142 9.59 3.10 -10.25
CA TYR A 142 9.09 2.79 -8.90
C TYR A 142 9.96 3.38 -7.77
N GLY A 143 11.24 3.62 -8.05
CA GLY A 143 12.14 4.28 -7.10
C GLY A 143 12.26 5.78 -7.30
N GLU A 144 11.86 6.31 -8.46
CA GLU A 144 12.24 7.67 -8.88
C GLU A 144 13.76 7.89 -8.68
N GLU A 145 14.57 6.82 -8.99
CA GLU A 145 16.02 6.78 -8.72
C GLU A 145 16.82 7.40 -9.86
N LYS A 146 17.48 8.49 -9.58
CA LYS A 146 18.26 9.25 -10.61
C LYS A 146 19.55 8.53 -11.02
N PHE A 147 20.05 7.64 -10.18
CA PHE A 147 21.29 6.89 -10.40
C PHE A 147 21.04 5.46 -10.86
N ALA A 148 19.83 5.15 -11.33
CA ALA A 148 19.41 3.80 -11.75
C ALA A 148 20.45 3.12 -12.65
N ARG A 149 20.91 3.77 -13.70
CA ARG A 149 21.92 3.22 -14.64
C ARG A 149 23.23 2.84 -13.95
N GLY A 150 23.71 3.67 -13.02
CA GLY A 150 24.94 3.36 -12.28
C GLY A 150 24.77 2.16 -11.36
N ILE A 151 23.63 2.11 -10.66
CA ILE A 151 23.30 1.01 -9.76
C ILE A 151 23.13 -0.29 -10.54
N VAL A 152 22.42 -0.28 -11.68
CA VAL A 152 22.23 -1.46 -12.53
C VAL A 152 23.56 -1.99 -13.06
N LYS A 153 24.46 -1.14 -13.55
CA LYS A 153 25.82 -1.57 -13.92
C LYS A 153 26.58 -2.24 -12.79
N GLY A 154 26.38 -1.74 -11.56
CA GLY A 154 26.95 -2.35 -10.35
C GLY A 154 26.37 -3.74 -10.08
N ILE A 155 25.04 -3.88 -10.21
CA ILE A 155 24.34 -5.17 -10.07
C ILE A 155 24.81 -6.17 -11.13
N GLU A 156 24.86 -5.79 -12.40
CA GLU A 156 25.33 -6.66 -13.48
C GLU A 156 26.75 -7.14 -13.27
N LYS A 157 27.64 -6.22 -12.86
CA LYS A 157 29.04 -6.57 -12.56
C LYS A 157 29.15 -7.55 -11.38
N ALA A 158 28.35 -7.35 -10.35
CA ALA A 158 28.38 -8.21 -9.16
C ALA A 158 27.81 -9.60 -9.48
N ARG A 159 26.63 -9.69 -10.10
CA ARG A 159 25.98 -10.96 -10.41
C ARG A 159 26.71 -11.79 -11.46
N ALA A 160 27.53 -11.15 -12.33
CA ALA A 160 28.40 -11.86 -13.26
C ALA A 160 29.52 -12.65 -12.53
N ALA A 161 29.91 -12.26 -11.33
CA ALA A 161 30.90 -12.97 -10.52
C ALA A 161 30.24 -14.00 -9.60
N ALA A 162 29.15 -13.64 -8.93
CA ALA A 162 28.36 -14.53 -8.08
C ALA A 162 26.96 -13.93 -7.87
N PRO A 163 25.89 -14.75 -7.71
CA PRO A 163 24.55 -14.25 -7.41
C PRO A 163 24.54 -13.38 -6.15
N ILE A 164 23.77 -12.28 -6.20
CA ILE A 164 23.54 -11.37 -5.08
C ILE A 164 22.48 -12.02 -4.18
N LYS A 165 22.81 -12.40 -2.97
CA LYS A 165 21.97 -13.22 -2.10
C LYS A 165 21.33 -12.46 -0.96
N THR A 166 21.98 -11.37 -0.50
CA THR A 166 21.57 -10.70 0.72
C THR A 166 21.29 -9.22 0.51
N THR A 167 20.51 -8.67 1.44
CA THR A 167 20.20 -7.23 1.48
C THR A 167 21.46 -6.39 1.69
N GLY A 168 22.42 -6.90 2.45
CA GLY A 168 23.71 -6.25 2.68
C GLY A 168 24.55 -6.13 1.42
N GLU A 169 24.66 -7.22 0.65
CA GLU A 169 25.38 -7.23 -0.64
C GLU A 169 24.74 -6.21 -1.61
N LEU A 170 23.43 -6.23 -1.75
CA LEU A 170 22.71 -5.25 -2.59
C LEU A 170 22.95 -3.82 -2.10
N ALA A 171 22.84 -3.57 -0.80
CA ALA A 171 23.03 -2.25 -0.22
C ALA A 171 24.45 -1.73 -0.45
N GLU A 172 25.46 -2.58 -0.39
CA GLU A 172 26.85 -2.22 -0.70
C GLU A 172 27.01 -1.85 -2.18
N ILE A 173 26.45 -2.63 -3.09
CA ILE A 173 26.44 -2.33 -4.53
C ILE A 173 25.82 -0.96 -4.77
N ILE A 174 24.64 -0.67 -4.19
CA ILE A 174 23.98 0.63 -4.33
C ILE A 174 24.90 1.75 -3.84
N ARG A 175 25.44 1.64 -2.62
CA ARG A 175 26.32 2.67 -2.05
C ARG A 175 27.53 2.92 -2.95
N ASN A 176 28.13 1.88 -3.52
CA ASN A 176 29.32 2.01 -4.37
C ASN A 176 29.04 2.63 -5.74
N ASN A 177 27.78 2.66 -6.19
CA ASN A 177 27.39 3.17 -7.51
C ASN A 177 26.59 4.49 -7.46
N VAL A 178 26.59 5.19 -6.31
CA VAL A 178 26.02 6.54 -6.19
C VAL A 178 27.09 7.53 -5.74
N PRO A 179 26.99 8.83 -6.09
CA PRO A 179 27.96 9.85 -5.70
C PRO A 179 28.12 10.00 -4.18
N LEU A 180 29.35 10.29 -3.72
CA LEU A 180 29.67 10.48 -2.29
C LEU A 180 28.75 11.50 -1.59
N LYS A 181 28.37 12.57 -2.28
CA LYS A 181 27.46 13.59 -1.76
C LYS A 181 26.11 12.97 -1.37
N VAL A 182 25.55 12.12 -2.23
CA VAL A 182 24.25 11.44 -1.98
C VAL A 182 24.34 10.51 -0.78
N ARG A 183 25.46 9.78 -0.64
CA ARG A 183 25.69 8.86 0.51
C ARG A 183 25.67 9.59 1.85
N ARG A 184 26.14 10.86 1.89
CA ARG A 184 26.23 11.67 3.11
C ARG A 184 24.90 12.35 3.49
N GLU A 185 24.09 12.71 2.50
CA GLU A 185 22.85 13.46 2.71
C GLU A 185 21.65 12.57 3.04
N LYS A 186 21.57 11.40 2.42
CA LYS A 186 20.42 10.47 2.57
C LYS A 186 20.90 9.03 2.42
N ASN A 187 20.16 8.09 3.01
CA ASN A 187 20.43 6.68 2.76
C ASN A 187 20.08 6.36 1.29
N PRO A 188 21.07 6.00 0.45
CA PRO A 188 20.87 5.80 -0.98
C PRO A 188 20.08 4.52 -1.31
N CYS A 189 19.98 3.56 -0.37
CA CYS A 189 19.34 2.28 -0.60
C CYS A 189 17.81 2.38 -0.65
N ARG A 190 17.21 3.40 0.03
CA ARG A 190 15.76 3.49 0.21
C ARG A 190 14.98 3.38 -1.10
N LYS A 191 15.40 4.09 -2.13
CA LYS A 191 14.68 4.17 -3.42
C LYS A 191 14.77 2.87 -4.21
N THR A 192 15.96 2.26 -4.22
CA THR A 192 16.19 0.98 -4.90
C THR A 192 15.42 -0.14 -4.21
N PHE A 193 15.46 -0.22 -2.88
CA PHE A 193 14.69 -1.20 -2.11
C PHE A 193 13.18 -1.01 -2.28
N GLN A 194 12.70 0.23 -2.26
CA GLN A 194 11.29 0.53 -2.56
C GLN A 194 10.91 0.06 -3.97
N ALA A 195 11.73 0.31 -4.98
CA ALA A 195 11.44 -0.07 -6.36
C ALA A 195 11.34 -1.60 -6.52
N ILE A 196 12.29 -2.34 -5.96
CA ILE A 196 12.30 -3.80 -6.00
C ILE A 196 11.09 -4.37 -5.22
N ARG A 197 10.77 -3.81 -4.06
CA ARG A 197 9.61 -4.22 -3.27
C ARG A 197 8.29 -4.03 -4.02
N ILE A 198 8.11 -2.88 -4.66
CA ILE A 198 6.93 -2.58 -5.49
C ILE A 198 6.80 -3.59 -6.62
N GLU A 199 7.91 -3.93 -7.28
CA GLU A 199 7.93 -4.92 -8.36
C GLU A 199 7.54 -6.31 -7.85
N VAL A 200 8.23 -6.81 -6.82
CA VAL A 200 8.00 -8.13 -6.22
C VAL A 200 6.54 -8.33 -5.80
N ASN A 201 5.91 -7.29 -5.26
CA ASN A 201 4.55 -7.39 -4.71
C ASN A 201 3.48 -6.78 -5.63
N HIS A 202 3.84 -6.29 -6.82
CA HIS A 202 2.93 -5.63 -7.78
C HIS A 202 2.07 -4.52 -7.14
N GLU A 203 2.62 -3.81 -6.15
CA GLU A 203 1.88 -2.94 -5.22
C GLU A 203 1.02 -1.88 -5.93
N LEU A 204 1.53 -1.28 -7.01
CA LEU A 204 0.81 -0.21 -7.70
C LEU A 204 -0.35 -0.70 -8.56
N ASP A 205 -0.24 -1.88 -9.18
CA ASP A 205 -1.30 -2.43 -10.02
C ASP A 205 -2.39 -3.05 -9.16
N VAL A 206 -2.00 -3.74 -8.08
CA VAL A 206 -2.90 -4.22 -7.03
C VAL A 206 -3.73 -3.06 -6.46
N LEU A 207 -3.09 -1.92 -6.16
CA LEU A 207 -3.78 -0.74 -5.63
C LEU A 207 -4.80 -0.16 -6.61
N LYS A 208 -4.45 -0.05 -7.90
CA LYS A 208 -5.37 0.47 -8.94
C LYS A 208 -6.62 -0.40 -9.03
N THR A 209 -6.45 -1.72 -9.19
CA THR A 209 -7.54 -2.68 -9.28
C THR A 209 -8.44 -2.61 -8.04
N ALA A 210 -7.83 -2.66 -6.85
CA ALA A 210 -8.58 -2.65 -5.61
C ALA A 210 -9.38 -1.36 -5.37
N LEU A 211 -8.85 -0.19 -5.74
CA LEU A 211 -9.59 1.07 -5.61
C LEU A 211 -10.86 1.07 -6.46
N ASP A 212 -10.82 0.47 -7.64
CA ASP A 212 -11.98 0.36 -8.52
C ASP A 212 -13.01 -0.61 -7.96
N ASP A 213 -12.58 -1.80 -7.58
CA ASP A 213 -13.46 -2.83 -7.03
C ASP A 213 -14.08 -2.40 -5.69
N ILE A 214 -13.31 -1.83 -4.79
CA ILE A 214 -13.81 -1.30 -3.52
C ILE A 214 -14.86 -0.21 -3.77
N PHE A 215 -14.60 0.71 -4.69
CA PHE A 215 -15.56 1.78 -4.98
C PHE A 215 -16.90 1.24 -5.52
N GLU A 216 -16.88 0.22 -6.36
CA GLU A 216 -18.12 -0.42 -6.84
C GLU A 216 -18.88 -1.15 -5.71
N LEU A 217 -18.15 -1.78 -4.79
CA LEU A 217 -18.70 -2.47 -3.62
C LEU A 217 -19.25 -1.54 -2.54
N LEU A 218 -18.82 -0.28 -2.48
CA LEU A 218 -19.40 0.67 -1.52
C LEU A 218 -20.89 0.86 -1.74
N ASP A 219 -21.64 0.96 -0.65
CA ASP A 219 -23.00 1.48 -0.64
C ASP A 219 -23.00 3.02 -0.71
N HIS A 220 -24.17 3.62 -0.91
CA HIS A 220 -24.35 5.07 -0.87
C HIS A 220 -23.98 5.63 0.52
N GLY A 221 -23.14 6.65 0.54
CA GLY A 221 -22.58 7.20 1.79
C GLY A 221 -21.44 6.35 2.38
N GLY A 222 -21.07 5.23 1.74
CA GLY A 222 -19.91 4.42 2.13
C GLY A 222 -18.59 5.13 1.86
N ARG A 223 -17.55 4.85 2.67
CA ARG A 223 -16.29 5.57 2.62
C ARG A 223 -15.07 4.68 2.40
N ILE A 224 -14.11 5.20 1.62
CA ILE A 224 -12.78 4.62 1.50
C ILE A 224 -11.81 5.52 2.24
N SER A 225 -11.02 4.93 3.14
CA SER A 225 -9.94 5.58 3.90
C SER A 225 -8.61 4.94 3.50
N VAL A 226 -7.68 5.72 2.92
CA VAL A 226 -6.40 5.21 2.40
C VAL A 226 -5.24 5.96 3.01
N ILE A 227 -4.32 5.24 3.62
CA ILE A 227 -3.02 5.73 4.08
C ILE A 227 -1.97 5.30 3.05
N THR A 228 -1.18 6.25 2.58
CA THR A 228 -0.08 6.03 1.62
C THR A 228 1.24 6.48 2.23
N PHE A 229 2.36 5.85 1.88
CA PHE A 229 3.69 6.16 2.45
C PHE A 229 4.69 6.69 1.43
N HIS A 230 4.39 6.60 0.13
CA HIS A 230 5.24 7.17 -0.91
C HIS A 230 4.44 7.89 -2.02
N SER A 231 5.18 8.65 -2.82
CA SER A 231 4.63 9.55 -3.85
C SER A 231 3.79 8.84 -4.91
N LEU A 232 4.15 7.62 -5.29
CA LEU A 232 3.46 6.87 -6.35
C LEU A 232 2.09 6.40 -5.89
N GLU A 233 1.98 5.83 -4.68
CA GLU A 233 0.68 5.47 -4.08
C GLU A 233 -0.21 6.70 -3.95
N ASP A 234 0.31 7.78 -3.34
CA ASP A 234 -0.45 9.03 -3.14
C ASP A 234 -0.96 9.62 -4.46
N ARG A 235 -0.15 9.50 -5.53
CA ARG A 235 -0.53 9.95 -6.89
C ARG A 235 -1.68 9.13 -7.44
N ILE A 236 -1.65 7.80 -7.33
CA ILE A 236 -2.71 6.90 -7.79
C ILE A 236 -4.01 7.18 -7.04
N VAL A 237 -3.98 7.19 -5.71
CA VAL A 237 -5.16 7.45 -4.88
C VAL A 237 -5.75 8.83 -5.17
N LYS A 238 -4.90 9.87 -5.18
CA LYS A 238 -5.33 11.24 -5.48
C LYS A 238 -5.99 11.36 -6.85
N GLN A 239 -5.37 10.76 -7.88
CA GLN A 239 -5.90 10.82 -9.23
C GLN A 239 -7.23 10.09 -9.33
N ARG A 240 -7.31 8.87 -8.79
CA ARG A 240 -8.55 8.08 -8.83
C ARG A 240 -9.69 8.75 -8.07
N PHE A 241 -9.44 9.28 -6.88
CA PHE A 241 -10.42 10.01 -6.10
C PHE A 241 -10.92 11.28 -6.84
N LYS A 242 -10.01 11.98 -7.51
CA LYS A 242 -10.36 13.14 -8.33
C LYS A 242 -11.29 12.74 -9.48
N GLU A 243 -10.97 11.68 -10.23
CA GLU A 243 -11.78 11.19 -11.35
C GLU A 243 -13.20 10.81 -10.93
N LEU A 244 -13.36 10.19 -9.75
CA LEU A 244 -14.66 9.81 -9.18
C LEU A 244 -15.49 11.04 -8.74
N CYS A 245 -14.81 12.11 -8.32
CA CYS A 245 -15.45 13.37 -7.93
C CYS A 245 -15.72 14.31 -9.10
N GLU A 246 -15.15 14.04 -10.28
CA GLU A 246 -15.34 14.87 -11.46
C GLU A 246 -16.77 14.69 -12.02
N GLY A 247 -17.46 15.83 -12.15
CA GLY A 247 -18.75 15.94 -12.83
C GLY A 247 -18.59 16.15 -14.33
N CYS A 248 -19.39 17.07 -14.85
CA CYS A 248 -19.40 17.45 -16.26
C CYS A 248 -18.00 17.77 -16.79
N THR A 249 -17.62 17.13 -17.91
CA THR A 249 -16.35 17.33 -18.64
C THR A 249 -16.54 18.10 -19.96
N CYS A 250 -17.73 18.67 -20.19
CA CYS A 250 -17.97 19.50 -21.36
C CYS A 250 -17.11 20.77 -21.32
N PRO A 251 -16.73 21.33 -22.48
CA PRO A 251 -16.13 22.66 -22.59
C PRO A 251 -17.01 23.69 -21.88
N LYS A 252 -16.39 24.65 -21.20
CA LYS A 252 -17.12 25.68 -20.44
C LYS A 252 -18.01 26.57 -21.33
N GLU A 253 -17.69 26.64 -22.62
CA GLU A 253 -18.39 27.40 -23.65
C GLU A 253 -19.73 26.77 -24.06
N PHE A 254 -19.97 25.51 -23.68
CA PHE A 254 -21.22 24.83 -24.02
C PHE A 254 -22.35 25.36 -23.14
N PRO A 255 -23.47 25.87 -23.72
CA PRO A 255 -24.60 26.42 -22.98
C PRO A 255 -25.34 25.35 -22.16
N VAL A 256 -25.25 24.08 -22.56
CA VAL A 256 -25.91 22.95 -21.90
C VAL A 256 -24.94 21.76 -21.82
N CYS A 257 -24.94 21.08 -20.71
CA CYS A 257 -24.16 19.86 -20.52
C CYS A 257 -24.70 18.73 -21.41
N VAL A 258 -23.84 18.18 -22.28
CA VAL A 258 -24.18 17.06 -23.18
C VAL A 258 -23.51 15.74 -22.78
N CYS A 259 -22.57 15.74 -21.83
CA CYS A 259 -21.88 14.52 -21.41
C CYS A 259 -22.66 13.67 -20.39
N GLY A 260 -23.65 14.23 -19.71
CA GLY A 260 -24.46 13.56 -18.69
C GLY A 260 -23.66 13.08 -17.45
N LYS A 261 -22.34 13.35 -17.39
CA LYS A 261 -21.47 12.89 -16.30
C LYS A 261 -21.80 13.65 -15.01
N LYS A 262 -22.07 12.89 -13.96
CA LYS A 262 -22.27 13.40 -12.60
C LYS A 262 -21.14 12.92 -11.69
N PRO A 263 -20.77 13.68 -10.66
CA PRO A 263 -19.88 13.18 -9.62
C PRO A 263 -20.44 11.90 -9.02
N ARG A 264 -19.59 10.89 -8.83
CA ARG A 264 -19.96 9.62 -8.20
C ARG A 264 -19.53 9.58 -6.74
N ALA A 265 -18.68 10.52 -6.35
CA ALA A 265 -18.10 10.61 -5.02
C ALA A 265 -17.84 12.06 -4.61
N GLN A 266 -17.58 12.25 -3.32
CA GLN A 266 -17.09 13.50 -2.77
C GLN A 266 -15.84 13.28 -1.90
N LEU A 267 -14.88 14.23 -1.96
CA LEU A 267 -13.71 14.22 -1.09
C LEU A 267 -14.10 14.67 0.32
N ILE A 268 -13.91 13.81 1.30
CA ILE A 268 -14.01 14.17 2.71
C ILE A 268 -12.74 14.95 3.10
N THR A 269 -11.58 14.49 2.64
CA THR A 269 -10.29 15.20 2.83
C THR A 269 -9.87 15.90 1.54
N ARG A 270 -10.02 17.22 1.47
CA ARG A 270 -9.55 18.01 0.29
C ARG A 270 -8.03 18.00 0.16
N LYS A 271 -7.32 18.04 1.29
CA LYS A 271 -5.87 17.86 1.41
C LYS A 271 -5.61 16.57 2.19
N PRO A 272 -4.49 15.86 1.95
CA PRO A 272 -4.17 14.71 2.78
C PRO A 272 -3.97 15.13 4.23
N ILE A 273 -4.44 14.32 5.17
CA ILE A 273 -4.08 14.45 6.58
C ILE A 273 -2.71 13.79 6.74
N THR A 274 -1.81 14.45 7.42
CA THR A 274 -0.46 13.98 7.74
C THR A 274 -0.31 13.85 9.25
N ALA A 275 0.62 13.02 9.69
CA ALA A 275 0.94 12.87 11.11
C ALA A 275 1.29 14.22 11.74
N ASP A 276 0.76 14.47 12.93
CA ASP A 276 1.12 15.61 13.75
C ASP A 276 2.42 15.36 14.56
N GLU A 277 2.86 16.34 15.33
CA GLU A 277 4.10 16.25 16.11
C GLU A 277 4.04 15.13 17.16
N GLN A 278 2.90 14.95 17.82
CA GLN A 278 2.73 13.89 18.81
C GLN A 278 2.80 12.50 18.17
N GLU A 279 2.11 12.30 17.05
CA GLU A 279 2.15 11.02 16.32
C GLU A 279 3.57 10.73 15.78
N LEU A 280 4.31 11.76 15.36
CA LEU A 280 5.70 11.60 14.90
C LEU A 280 6.65 11.20 16.02
N GLU A 281 6.42 11.66 17.25
CA GLU A 281 7.19 11.26 18.43
C GLU A 281 6.89 9.81 18.83
N GLU A 282 5.61 9.43 18.86
CA GLU A 282 5.16 8.08 19.22
C GLU A 282 5.46 7.05 18.11
N ASN A 283 5.33 7.44 16.83
CA ASN A 283 5.51 6.59 15.68
C ASN A 283 6.28 7.30 14.54
N PRO A 284 7.62 7.34 14.60
CA PRO A 284 8.45 7.97 13.57
C PRO A 284 8.23 7.43 12.14
N ARG A 285 7.65 6.22 11.99
CA ARG A 285 7.33 5.61 10.70
C ARG A 285 6.17 6.32 9.99
N SER A 286 5.31 7.02 10.72
CA SER A 286 4.20 7.82 10.17
C SER A 286 4.64 9.07 9.40
N ARG A 287 5.93 9.41 9.43
CA ARG A 287 6.48 10.65 8.84
C ARG A 287 6.10 10.88 7.37
N SER A 288 5.97 9.84 6.59
CA SER A 288 5.61 9.93 5.18
C SER A 288 4.13 9.62 4.92
N ALA A 289 3.39 9.28 5.96
CA ALA A 289 1.99 8.89 5.87
C ALA A 289 1.11 10.04 5.38
N LYS A 290 0.20 9.73 4.47
CA LYS A 290 -0.82 10.64 3.95
C LYS A 290 -2.14 9.93 3.90
N LEU A 291 -3.07 10.39 4.72
CA LEU A 291 -4.43 9.86 4.75
C LEU A 291 -5.34 10.64 3.78
N ARG A 292 -6.06 9.91 2.95
CA ARG A 292 -7.14 10.44 2.10
C ARG A 292 -8.43 9.68 2.32
N VAL A 293 -9.54 10.40 2.35
CA VAL A 293 -10.88 9.84 2.54
C VAL A 293 -11.82 10.32 1.45
N LEU A 294 -12.55 9.37 0.87
CA LEU A 294 -13.58 9.57 -0.16
C LEU A 294 -14.91 8.98 0.32
N GLU A 295 -16.01 9.61 -0.04
CA GLU A 295 -17.37 9.09 0.20
C GLU A 295 -18.09 8.91 -1.14
N LYS A 296 -18.77 7.78 -1.31
CA LYS A 296 -19.62 7.49 -2.48
C LYS A 296 -20.95 8.23 -2.36
N LEU A 297 -21.37 8.89 -3.46
CA LEU A 297 -22.65 9.61 -3.56
C LEU A 297 -23.78 8.72 -4.06
#